data_e291b375b250ce34dcb341a313b5a860
#
_entry.id   e291b375b250ce34dcb341a313b5a860
#
_cell.length_a   1.000
_cell.length_b   1.000
_cell.length_c   1.000
_cell.angle_alpha   90.00
_cell.angle_beta   90.00
_cell.angle_gamma   90.00
#
_symmetry.space_group_name_H-M   'P 1'
#
loop_
_entity.id
_entity.type
_entity.pdbx_description
1 polymer ?
#
loop_
_entity_poly.entity_id
_entity_poly.type
_entity_poly.pdbx_seq_one_letter_code
_entity_poly.pdbx_strand_id
1 'polypeptide(L)'
;MTVRRLNAGFLSTNELDAMGVCDAKNRNILVHSTAVIVNFDDIFFGENIRIDPYTVISCKNLVLGNHVHIATGCGLFGRATISMGDFSTISGHGLIYSSSDDYSGKALTNPTVPADFTSVKHAEVVIGRHCVIGARSTLLPGSQLEEGAAVGSSSLVIGTLPQWSISVGIPAKPIKSRTRDCLEHELTLKQWRQDQDV
;
A
#
# COMPACT_ATOMS: atom_id res chain seq x y z
N MET A 1 26.05 -2.79 25.40
CA MET A 1 25.59 -4.12 24.98
C MET A 1 25.06 -4.01 23.57
N THR A 2 25.82 -4.49 22.56
CA THR A 2 25.41 -4.36 21.15
C THR A 2 24.40 -5.44 20.85
N VAL A 3 23.15 -5.09 20.64
CA VAL A 3 22.12 -6.02 20.18
C VAL A 3 22.49 -6.43 18.74
N ARG A 4 23.02 -7.64 18.55
CA ARG A 4 23.20 -8.20 17.22
C ARG A 4 21.81 -8.53 16.67
N ARG A 5 21.34 -7.74 15.69
CA ARG A 5 20.13 -8.05 14.94
C ARG A 5 20.44 -9.23 14.00
N LEU A 6 19.74 -10.32 14.19
CA LEU A 6 19.70 -11.41 13.21
C LEU A 6 18.88 -10.93 12.01
N ASN A 7 19.49 -10.88 10.83
CA ASN A 7 18.85 -10.61 9.51
C ASN A 7 18.05 -9.31 9.41
N ALA A 8 18.54 -8.22 9.92
CA ALA A 8 17.81 -6.96 9.87
C ALA A 8 18.42 -6.01 8.85
N GLY A 9 18.01 -6.11 7.60
CA GLY A 9 18.46 -5.22 6.55
C GLY A 9 17.49 -5.18 5.38
N PHE A 10 17.60 -4.12 4.58
CA PHE A 10 16.98 -4.08 3.27
C PHE A 10 17.78 -5.00 2.33
N LEU A 11 17.09 -5.56 1.34
CA LEU A 11 17.71 -6.29 0.25
C LEU A 11 18.71 -5.38 -0.46
N SER A 12 19.83 -5.96 -0.87
CA SER A 12 20.79 -5.25 -1.71
C SER A 12 20.20 -4.98 -3.10
N THR A 13 20.77 -4.01 -3.81
CA THR A 13 20.36 -3.71 -5.19
C THR A 13 20.53 -4.92 -6.10
N ASN A 14 21.60 -5.70 -5.91
CA ASN A 14 21.82 -6.91 -6.70
C ASN A 14 20.74 -7.98 -6.47
N GLU A 15 20.24 -8.11 -5.23
CA GLU A 15 19.12 -9.02 -4.93
C GLU A 15 17.83 -8.53 -5.57
N LEU A 16 17.55 -7.22 -5.52
CA LEU A 16 16.37 -6.62 -6.15
C LEU A 16 16.42 -6.74 -7.67
N ASP A 17 17.56 -6.47 -8.30
CA ASP A 17 17.76 -6.63 -9.73
C ASP A 17 17.57 -8.09 -10.18
N ALA A 18 18.09 -9.05 -9.41
CA ALA A 18 17.89 -10.48 -9.65
C ALA A 18 16.42 -10.91 -9.52
N MET A 19 15.61 -10.17 -8.76
CA MET A 19 14.16 -10.36 -8.61
C MET A 19 13.35 -9.59 -9.66
N GLY A 20 13.99 -8.91 -10.61
CA GLY A 20 13.33 -8.20 -11.71
C GLY A 20 13.04 -6.70 -11.45
N VAL A 21 13.49 -6.14 -10.33
CA VAL A 21 13.39 -4.68 -10.09
C VAL A 21 14.55 -3.98 -10.80
N CYS A 22 14.36 -3.69 -12.07
CA CYS A 22 15.39 -2.99 -12.86
C CYS A 22 15.78 -1.67 -12.22
N ASP A 23 17.10 -1.40 -12.17
CA ASP A 23 17.68 -0.12 -11.73
C ASP A 23 17.26 0.29 -10.29
N ALA A 24 17.16 -0.69 -9.40
CA ALA A 24 16.71 -0.48 -8.02
C ALA A 24 17.51 0.59 -7.27
N LYS A 25 18.83 0.69 -7.56
CA LYS A 25 19.72 1.68 -6.94
C LYS A 25 19.34 3.11 -7.30
N ASN A 26 19.23 3.42 -8.58
CA ASN A 26 18.95 4.78 -9.06
C ASN A 26 17.51 5.19 -8.74
N ARG A 27 16.61 4.23 -8.69
CA ARG A 27 15.20 4.43 -8.30
C ARG A 27 14.96 4.47 -6.79
N ASN A 28 15.99 4.22 -5.98
CA ASN A 28 15.92 4.21 -4.51
C ASN A 28 14.79 3.29 -3.99
N ILE A 29 14.86 2.00 -4.34
CA ILE A 29 13.87 1.02 -3.91
C ILE A 29 14.43 0.23 -2.73
N LEU A 30 13.72 0.26 -1.61
CA LEU A 30 14.10 -0.38 -0.35
C LEU A 30 13.03 -1.43 0.04
N VAL A 31 13.35 -2.70 -0.05
CA VAL A 31 12.49 -3.79 0.41
C VAL A 31 13.21 -4.52 1.55
N HIS A 32 12.56 -4.60 2.70
CA HIS A 32 13.16 -5.28 3.85
C HIS A 32 13.21 -6.79 3.64
N SER A 33 14.31 -7.44 4.02
CA SER A 33 14.56 -8.87 3.81
C SER A 33 13.54 -9.80 4.49
N THR A 34 12.77 -9.31 5.47
CA THR A 34 11.68 -10.06 6.11
C THR A 34 10.31 -9.79 5.50
N ALA A 35 10.21 -8.98 4.46
CA ALA A 35 8.96 -8.86 3.71
C ALA A 35 8.70 -10.15 2.91
N VAL A 36 7.45 -10.59 2.90
CA VAL A 36 7.01 -11.75 2.12
C VAL A 36 6.23 -11.25 0.92
N ILE A 37 6.76 -11.45 -0.26
CA ILE A 37 6.12 -11.00 -1.51
C ILE A 37 5.86 -12.22 -2.37
N VAL A 38 4.58 -12.48 -2.62
CA VAL A 38 4.10 -13.52 -3.54
C VAL A 38 3.78 -12.84 -4.87
N ASN A 39 4.18 -13.44 -5.99
CA ASN A 39 4.01 -12.89 -7.33
C ASN A 39 4.75 -11.54 -7.51
N PHE A 40 6.04 -11.54 -7.27
CA PHE A 40 6.88 -10.35 -7.37
C PHE A 40 6.85 -9.72 -8.77
N ASP A 41 6.71 -10.54 -9.83
CA ASP A 41 6.62 -10.09 -11.23
C ASP A 41 5.37 -9.24 -11.54
N ASP A 42 4.36 -9.30 -10.69
CA ASP A 42 3.11 -8.54 -10.82
C ASP A 42 3.16 -7.18 -10.08
N ILE A 43 4.35 -6.73 -9.66
CA ILE A 43 4.53 -5.45 -8.96
C ILE A 43 5.21 -4.43 -9.85
N PHE A 44 4.54 -3.30 -10.05
CA PHE A 44 5.10 -2.13 -10.72
C PHE A 44 5.59 -1.14 -9.68
N PHE A 45 6.90 -0.92 -9.64
CA PHE A 45 7.53 0.02 -8.73
C PHE A 45 7.75 1.37 -9.41
N GLY A 46 7.35 2.45 -8.79
CA GLY A 46 7.83 3.79 -9.07
C GLY A 46 9.23 4.03 -8.48
N GLU A 47 9.52 5.24 -8.08
CA GLU A 47 10.78 5.64 -7.44
C GLU A 47 10.59 5.97 -5.96
N ASN A 48 11.67 5.84 -5.16
CA ASN A 48 11.65 6.15 -3.73
C ASN A 48 10.61 5.34 -2.98
N ILE A 49 10.68 4.03 -3.14
CA ILE A 49 9.77 3.06 -2.51
C ILE A 49 10.43 2.47 -1.27
N ARG A 50 9.66 2.38 -0.19
CA ARG A 50 10.10 1.68 1.00
C ARG A 50 9.03 0.70 1.48
N ILE A 51 9.41 -0.58 1.58
CA ILE A 51 8.60 -1.67 2.13
C ILE A 51 9.30 -2.18 3.38
N ASP A 52 8.68 -1.98 4.53
CA ASP A 52 9.23 -2.26 5.84
C ASP A 52 9.10 -3.73 6.28
N PRO A 53 9.74 -4.12 7.42
CA PRO A 53 9.74 -5.49 7.94
C PRO A 53 8.36 -6.11 8.09
N TYR A 54 8.28 -7.43 7.86
CA TYR A 54 7.09 -8.25 8.10
C TYR A 54 5.85 -7.84 7.30
N THR A 55 6.02 -7.06 6.24
CA THR A 55 4.95 -6.78 5.27
C THR A 55 4.69 -8.02 4.45
N VAL A 56 3.41 -8.35 4.23
CA VAL A 56 2.99 -9.46 3.37
C VAL A 56 2.23 -8.91 2.17
N ILE A 57 2.75 -9.15 0.97
CA ILE A 57 2.11 -8.77 -0.29
C ILE A 57 1.76 -10.05 -1.04
N SER A 58 0.46 -10.33 -1.15
CA SER A 58 -0.10 -11.47 -1.87
C SER A 58 -1.32 -11.02 -2.67
N CYS A 59 -1.10 -10.11 -3.59
CA CYS A 59 -2.11 -9.62 -4.53
C CYS A 59 -1.63 -9.85 -5.97
N LYS A 60 -2.58 -9.94 -6.91
CA LYS A 60 -2.26 -10.25 -8.29
C LYS A 60 -1.51 -9.12 -8.99
N ASN A 61 -1.95 -7.87 -8.79
CA ASN A 61 -1.31 -6.70 -9.38
C ASN A 61 -1.16 -5.62 -8.30
N LEU A 62 0.05 -5.11 -8.12
CA LEU A 62 0.34 -3.98 -7.25
C LEU A 62 1.03 -2.90 -8.06
N VAL A 63 0.46 -1.70 -8.06
CA VAL A 63 1.04 -0.53 -8.74
C VAL A 63 1.43 0.49 -7.69
N LEU A 64 2.71 0.77 -7.58
CA LEU A 64 3.27 1.77 -6.66
C LEU A 64 3.77 2.96 -7.46
N GLY A 65 3.24 4.13 -7.20
CA GLY A 65 3.75 5.41 -7.70
C GLY A 65 5.08 5.78 -7.05
N ASN A 66 5.44 7.05 -7.07
CA ASN A 66 6.69 7.55 -6.49
C ASN A 66 6.52 7.94 -5.02
N HIS A 67 7.58 7.82 -4.22
CA HIS A 67 7.54 8.19 -2.79
C HIS A 67 6.48 7.44 -1.99
N VAL A 68 6.37 6.12 -2.21
CA VAL A 68 5.41 5.26 -1.51
C VAL A 68 6.08 4.55 -0.35
N HIS A 69 5.41 4.56 0.80
CA HIS A 69 5.85 3.84 1.99
C HIS A 69 4.80 2.84 2.46
N ILE A 70 5.19 1.59 2.59
CA ILE A 70 4.41 0.52 3.20
C ILE A 70 5.12 0.14 4.51
N ALA A 71 4.56 0.56 5.64
CA ALA A 71 5.16 0.37 6.94
C ALA A 71 5.07 -1.07 7.45
N THR A 72 5.73 -1.34 8.55
CA THR A 72 5.90 -2.68 9.13
C THR A 72 4.57 -3.40 9.36
N GLY A 73 4.56 -4.70 9.07
CA GLY A 73 3.44 -5.60 9.37
C GLY A 73 2.18 -5.34 8.55
N CYS A 74 2.27 -4.57 7.46
CA CYS A 74 1.15 -4.38 6.56
C CYS A 74 0.82 -5.64 5.76
N GLY A 75 -0.44 -5.79 5.34
CA GLY A 75 -0.90 -6.86 4.47
C GLY A 75 -1.67 -6.34 3.26
N LEU A 76 -1.27 -6.76 2.05
CA LEU A 76 -1.94 -6.43 0.80
C LEU A 76 -2.35 -7.74 0.12
N PHE A 77 -3.65 -7.98 -0.01
CA PHE A 77 -4.18 -9.28 -0.42
C PHE A 77 -5.26 -9.17 -1.49
N GLY A 78 -5.33 -10.18 -2.36
CA GLY A 78 -6.45 -10.38 -3.26
C GLY A 78 -6.06 -10.54 -4.72
N ARG A 79 -7.07 -10.65 -5.60
CA ARG A 79 -6.89 -10.95 -7.03
C ARG A 79 -7.23 -9.78 -7.96
N ALA A 80 -7.73 -8.66 -7.43
CA ALA A 80 -7.87 -7.42 -8.19
C ALA A 80 -6.69 -6.49 -7.90
N THR A 81 -6.50 -5.48 -8.72
CA THR A 81 -5.42 -4.51 -8.62
C THR A 81 -5.51 -3.72 -7.30
N ILE A 82 -4.36 -3.49 -6.69
CA ILE A 82 -4.16 -2.49 -5.65
C ILE A 82 -3.23 -1.42 -6.22
N SER A 83 -3.66 -0.16 -6.22
CA SER A 83 -2.83 0.94 -6.69
C SER A 83 -2.62 1.98 -5.60
N MET A 84 -1.38 2.47 -5.51
CA MET A 84 -0.97 3.52 -4.58
C MET A 84 -0.31 4.65 -5.37
N GLY A 85 -0.91 5.84 -5.34
CA GLY A 85 -0.38 7.03 -6.00
C GLY A 85 0.81 7.63 -5.27
N ASP A 86 1.45 8.60 -5.92
CA ASP A 86 2.65 9.28 -5.41
C ASP A 86 2.44 9.86 -4.01
N PHE A 87 3.49 9.84 -3.19
CA PHE A 87 3.48 10.37 -1.82
C PHE A 87 2.44 9.75 -0.90
N SER A 88 1.97 8.53 -1.21
CA SER A 88 1.03 7.83 -0.35
C SER A 88 1.74 6.92 0.65
N THR A 89 1.10 6.67 1.79
CA THR A 89 1.67 5.82 2.83
C THR A 89 0.62 4.99 3.55
N ILE A 90 1.00 3.77 3.90
CA ILE A 90 0.26 2.89 4.81
C ILE A 90 1.07 2.77 6.09
N SER A 91 0.48 3.21 7.20
CA SER A 91 1.10 3.05 8.53
C SER A 91 1.01 1.60 9.01
N GLY A 92 1.82 1.28 10.02
CA GLY A 92 2.01 -0.10 10.49
C GLY A 92 0.73 -0.90 10.73
N HIS A 93 0.78 -2.17 10.33
CA HIS A 93 -0.33 -3.12 10.44
C HIS A 93 -1.60 -2.73 9.68
N GLY A 94 -1.51 -1.88 8.65
CA GLY A 94 -2.62 -1.61 7.75
C GLY A 94 -2.90 -2.84 6.85
N LEU A 95 -4.17 -3.09 6.57
CA LEU A 95 -4.61 -4.23 5.76
C LEU A 95 -5.40 -3.74 4.55
N ILE A 96 -5.07 -4.24 3.36
CA ILE A 96 -5.76 -3.94 2.13
C ILE A 96 -6.20 -5.24 1.48
N TYR A 97 -7.50 -5.35 1.22
CA TYR A 97 -8.09 -6.48 0.54
C TYR A 97 -8.73 -6.08 -0.76
N SER A 98 -8.27 -6.62 -1.88
CA SER A 98 -8.93 -6.50 -3.20
C SER A 98 -9.83 -7.71 -3.52
N SER A 99 -9.98 -8.64 -2.57
CA SER A 99 -10.89 -9.78 -2.65
C SER A 99 -11.58 -10.02 -1.31
N SER A 100 -12.82 -10.52 -1.35
CA SER A 100 -13.58 -10.91 -0.16
C SER A 100 -14.48 -12.09 -0.48
N ASP A 101 -14.57 -13.02 0.44
CA ASP A 101 -15.54 -14.11 0.37
C ASP A 101 -16.99 -13.60 0.46
N ASP A 102 -17.96 -14.48 0.21
CA ASP A 102 -19.38 -14.19 0.37
C ASP A 102 -19.79 -14.22 1.85
N TYR A 103 -20.18 -13.07 2.38
CA TYR A 103 -20.71 -12.93 3.74
C TYR A 103 -22.25 -13.10 3.80
N SER A 104 -22.93 -13.23 2.66
CA SER A 104 -24.39 -13.35 2.62
C SER A 104 -24.89 -14.75 2.96
N GLY A 105 -24.02 -15.75 2.92
CA GLY A 105 -24.35 -17.15 3.13
C GLY A 105 -24.98 -17.86 1.92
N LYS A 106 -24.95 -17.23 0.74
CA LYS A 106 -25.46 -17.83 -0.51
C LYS A 106 -24.49 -18.80 -1.16
N ALA A 107 -23.21 -18.71 -0.83
CA ALA A 107 -22.16 -19.57 -1.32
C ALA A 107 -21.28 -20.08 -0.18
N LEU A 108 -20.51 -21.14 -0.44
CA LEU A 108 -19.47 -21.58 0.49
C LEU A 108 -18.28 -20.60 0.44
N THR A 109 -17.45 -20.65 1.47
CA THR A 109 -16.32 -19.73 1.66
C THR A 109 -15.01 -20.51 1.79
N ASN A 110 -13.90 -19.82 1.71
CA ASN A 110 -12.50 -20.20 1.88
C ASN A 110 -11.87 -20.96 0.68
N PRO A 111 -10.55 -20.88 0.53
CA PRO A 111 -9.83 -21.38 -0.65
C PRO A 111 -9.69 -22.92 -0.71
N THR A 112 -10.15 -23.67 0.30
CA THR A 112 -10.12 -25.14 0.27
C THR A 112 -11.37 -25.74 -0.42
N VAL A 113 -12.35 -24.88 -0.71
CA VAL A 113 -13.58 -25.26 -1.41
C VAL A 113 -13.38 -25.04 -2.93
N PRO A 114 -13.81 -25.98 -3.80
CA PRO A 114 -13.76 -25.76 -5.23
C PRO A 114 -14.49 -24.48 -5.66
N ALA A 115 -13.94 -23.77 -6.65
CA ALA A 115 -14.40 -22.45 -7.07
C ALA A 115 -15.88 -22.40 -7.47
N ASP A 116 -16.39 -23.48 -8.02
CA ASP A 116 -17.79 -23.59 -8.49
C ASP A 116 -18.81 -23.47 -7.34
N PHE A 117 -18.38 -23.64 -6.11
CA PHE A 117 -19.22 -23.57 -4.92
C PHE A 117 -18.99 -22.27 -4.11
N THR A 118 -18.09 -21.41 -4.54
CA THR A 118 -17.75 -20.16 -3.84
C THR A 118 -18.18 -18.94 -4.67
N SER A 119 -18.34 -17.80 -3.99
CA SER A 119 -18.65 -16.53 -4.66
C SER A 119 -17.75 -15.45 -4.08
N VAL A 120 -16.51 -15.38 -4.61
CA VAL A 120 -15.51 -14.39 -4.17
C VAL A 120 -15.68 -13.09 -4.94
N LYS A 121 -15.91 -11.99 -4.24
CA LYS A 121 -15.94 -10.65 -4.84
C LYS A 121 -14.51 -10.15 -5.02
N HIS A 122 -14.18 -9.71 -6.23
CA HIS A 122 -12.93 -9.03 -6.55
C HIS A 122 -13.24 -7.60 -6.97
N ALA A 123 -12.56 -6.62 -6.39
CA ALA A 123 -12.69 -5.22 -6.80
C ALA A 123 -11.39 -4.48 -6.50
N GLU A 124 -11.01 -3.58 -7.39
CA GLU A 124 -9.81 -2.78 -7.25
C GLU A 124 -9.85 -1.91 -6.01
N VAL A 125 -8.67 -1.69 -5.41
CA VAL A 125 -8.49 -0.71 -4.34
C VAL A 125 -7.56 0.38 -4.86
N VAL A 126 -8.05 1.62 -4.85
CA VAL A 126 -7.32 2.77 -5.36
C VAL A 126 -6.99 3.72 -4.22
N ILE A 127 -5.70 3.97 -4.02
CA ILE A 127 -5.19 4.93 -3.05
C ILE A 127 -4.55 6.06 -3.85
N GLY A 128 -5.19 7.23 -3.83
CA GLY A 128 -4.75 8.42 -4.57
C GLY A 128 -3.44 8.99 -4.06
N ARG A 129 -2.92 9.99 -4.77
CA ARG A 129 -1.74 10.77 -4.37
C ARG A 129 -1.94 11.39 -2.99
N HIS A 130 -0.85 11.55 -2.23
CA HIS A 130 -0.84 12.18 -0.90
C HIS A 130 -1.77 11.53 0.14
N CYS A 131 -2.29 10.32 -0.13
CA CYS A 131 -3.12 9.62 0.84
C CYS A 131 -2.30 9.10 2.02
N VAL A 132 -2.89 9.16 3.20
CA VAL A 132 -2.32 8.63 4.44
C VAL A 132 -3.30 7.63 5.06
N ILE A 133 -2.86 6.40 5.24
CA ILE A 133 -3.64 5.36 5.92
C ILE A 133 -3.05 5.13 7.30
N GLY A 134 -3.82 5.50 8.34
CA GLY A 134 -3.44 5.32 9.73
C GLY A 134 -3.27 3.86 10.13
N ALA A 135 -2.45 3.62 11.15
CA ALA A 135 -2.11 2.28 11.62
C ALA A 135 -3.34 1.43 11.94
N ARG A 136 -3.27 0.13 11.65
CA ARG A 136 -4.34 -0.87 11.89
C ARG A 136 -5.65 -0.58 11.17
N SER A 137 -5.65 0.26 10.15
CA SER A 137 -6.84 0.46 9.32
C SER A 137 -6.96 -0.63 8.27
N THR A 138 -8.20 -0.93 7.88
CA THR A 138 -8.52 -1.93 6.86
C THR A 138 -9.26 -1.29 5.70
N LEU A 139 -8.83 -1.57 4.48
CA LEU A 139 -9.51 -1.19 3.25
C LEU A 139 -10.13 -2.44 2.62
N LEU A 140 -11.42 -2.40 2.32
CA LEU A 140 -12.15 -3.51 1.70
C LEU A 140 -12.17 -3.39 0.16
N PRO A 141 -12.50 -4.49 -0.56
CA PRO A 141 -12.59 -4.46 -2.01
C PRO A 141 -13.50 -3.36 -2.55
N GLY A 142 -13.01 -2.60 -3.51
CA GLY A 142 -13.70 -1.45 -4.09
C GLY A 142 -13.50 -0.13 -3.34
N SER A 143 -12.64 -0.10 -2.32
CA SER A 143 -12.30 1.14 -1.63
C SER A 143 -11.51 2.07 -2.54
N GLN A 144 -11.89 3.36 -2.51
CA GLN A 144 -11.22 4.42 -3.26
C GLN A 144 -10.92 5.59 -2.31
N LEU A 145 -9.65 5.90 -2.15
CA LEU A 145 -9.19 7.10 -1.47
C LEU A 145 -8.82 8.12 -2.54
N GLU A 146 -9.61 9.18 -2.65
CA GLU A 146 -9.28 10.27 -3.57
C GLU A 146 -8.05 11.05 -3.10
N GLU A 147 -7.46 11.86 -3.97
CA GLU A 147 -6.22 12.60 -3.69
C GLU A 147 -6.24 13.31 -2.34
N GLY A 148 -5.19 13.14 -1.56
CA GLY A 148 -5.04 13.79 -0.26
C GLY A 148 -5.95 13.24 0.85
N ALA A 149 -6.73 12.20 0.60
CA ALA A 149 -7.54 11.60 1.67
C ALA A 149 -6.67 11.00 2.78
N ALA A 150 -7.05 11.25 4.03
CA ALA A 150 -6.38 10.70 5.20
C ALA A 150 -7.35 9.84 6.02
N VAL A 151 -6.92 8.66 6.38
CA VAL A 151 -7.67 7.70 7.20
C VAL A 151 -7.03 7.64 8.58
N GLY A 152 -7.79 7.93 9.61
CA GLY A 152 -7.30 7.78 11.00
C GLY A 152 -7.10 6.31 11.37
N SER A 153 -6.25 6.07 12.37
CA SER A 153 -5.90 4.72 12.82
C SER A 153 -7.13 3.90 13.23
N SER A 154 -7.05 2.57 13.03
CA SER A 154 -8.10 1.61 13.41
C SER A 154 -9.45 1.87 12.73
N SER A 155 -9.44 2.35 11.50
CA SER A 155 -10.64 2.62 10.71
C SER A 155 -10.90 1.52 9.70
N LEU A 156 -12.18 1.36 9.30
CA LEU A 156 -12.61 0.44 8.25
C LEU A 156 -13.12 1.26 7.04
N VAL A 157 -12.43 1.17 5.92
CA VAL A 157 -12.84 1.86 4.69
C VAL A 157 -13.68 0.93 3.83
N ILE A 158 -14.86 1.43 3.45
CA ILE A 158 -15.81 0.78 2.53
C ILE A 158 -16.26 1.83 1.51
N GLY A 159 -15.91 1.67 0.24
CA GLY A 159 -16.26 2.62 -0.82
C GLY A 159 -15.31 3.84 -0.86
N THR A 160 -15.83 4.99 -1.28
CA THR A 160 -15.01 6.15 -1.63
C THR A 160 -14.90 7.15 -0.46
N LEU A 161 -13.67 7.59 -0.19
CA LEU A 161 -13.37 8.71 0.71
C LEU A 161 -12.98 9.93 -0.13
N PRO A 162 -13.59 11.11 0.13
CA PRO A 162 -13.40 12.28 -0.71
C PRO A 162 -12.01 12.90 -0.58
N GLN A 163 -11.61 13.60 -1.62
CA GLN A 163 -10.33 14.29 -1.70
C GLN A 163 -10.13 15.27 -0.52
N TRP A 164 -8.90 15.35 -0.05
CA TRP A 164 -8.47 16.29 0.99
C TRP A 164 -9.36 16.27 2.24
N SER A 165 -9.82 15.09 2.62
CA SER A 165 -10.61 14.85 3.83
C SER A 165 -9.81 14.03 4.86
N ILE A 166 -10.17 14.17 6.14
CA ILE A 166 -9.74 13.28 7.21
C ILE A 166 -10.96 12.45 7.61
N SER A 167 -10.85 11.14 7.49
CA SER A 167 -11.92 10.17 7.76
C SER A 167 -11.54 9.23 8.88
N VAL A 168 -12.46 8.86 9.75
CA VAL A 168 -12.24 7.94 10.87
C VAL A 168 -13.45 7.04 11.12
N GLY A 169 -13.23 5.92 11.78
CA GLY A 169 -14.30 5.06 12.33
C GLY A 169 -14.56 3.78 11.54
N ILE A 170 -15.58 3.05 11.97
CA ILE A 170 -16.01 1.75 11.43
C ILE A 170 -17.53 1.81 11.15
N PRO A 171 -17.93 2.07 9.89
CA PRO A 171 -17.11 2.42 8.74
C PRO A 171 -16.56 3.85 8.82
N ALA A 172 -15.44 4.09 8.14
CA ALA A 172 -14.79 5.40 8.09
C ALA A 172 -15.70 6.46 7.45
N LYS A 173 -15.80 7.61 8.09
CA LYS A 173 -16.58 8.77 7.62
C LYS A 173 -15.73 10.03 7.69
N PRO A 174 -15.85 10.95 6.71
CA PRO A 174 -15.20 12.25 6.77
C PRO A 174 -15.64 13.03 8.02
N ILE A 175 -14.64 13.57 8.75
CA ILE A 175 -14.88 14.39 9.96
C ILE A 175 -14.42 15.84 9.79
N LYS A 176 -13.45 16.09 8.92
CA LYS A 176 -12.96 17.44 8.60
C LYS A 176 -12.15 17.47 7.31
N SER A 177 -11.94 18.67 6.78
CA SER A 177 -11.03 18.90 5.67
C SER A 177 -9.57 18.77 6.11
N ARG A 178 -8.70 18.36 5.19
CA ARG A 178 -7.25 18.35 5.32
C ARG A 178 -6.66 19.52 4.54
N THR A 179 -5.61 20.17 5.08
CA THR A 179 -4.89 21.23 4.36
C THR A 179 -4.14 20.65 3.16
N ARG A 180 -3.77 21.55 2.23
CA ARG A 180 -3.05 21.17 1.01
C ARG A 180 -1.60 21.69 0.99
N ASP A 181 -1.09 22.14 2.11
CA ASP A 181 0.23 22.77 2.23
C ASP A 181 1.36 21.82 1.79
N CYS A 182 1.14 20.49 1.87
CA CYS A 182 2.07 19.50 1.36
C CYS A 182 2.34 19.62 -0.15
N LEU A 183 1.46 20.23 -0.93
CA LEU A 183 1.68 20.47 -2.36
C LEU A 183 2.79 21.50 -2.60
N GLU A 184 2.92 22.50 -1.74
CA GLU A 184 4.02 23.47 -1.79
C GLU A 184 5.35 22.80 -1.47
N HIS A 185 5.36 21.88 -0.49
CA HIS A 185 6.54 21.07 -0.18
C HIS A 185 6.91 20.12 -1.31
N GLU A 186 5.94 19.55 -2.03
CA GLU A 186 6.22 18.74 -3.22
C GLU A 186 6.92 19.56 -4.31
N LEU A 187 6.45 20.79 -4.57
CA LEU A 187 7.10 21.68 -5.54
C LEU A 187 8.55 22.00 -5.13
N THR A 188 8.75 22.32 -3.84
CA THR A 188 10.09 22.57 -3.29
C THR A 188 11.00 21.34 -3.41
N LEU A 189 10.48 20.14 -3.16
CA LEU A 189 11.23 18.88 -3.31
C LEU A 189 11.64 18.64 -4.77
N LYS A 190 10.74 18.90 -5.72
CA LYS A 190 11.05 18.78 -7.16
C LYS A 190 12.16 19.73 -7.59
N GLN A 191 12.09 20.99 -7.14
CA GLN A 191 13.15 21.97 -7.42
C GLN A 191 14.49 21.53 -6.81
N TRP A 192 14.50 21.16 -5.54
CA TRP A 192 15.71 20.68 -4.86
C TRP A 192 16.39 19.52 -5.58
N ARG A 193 15.62 18.58 -6.17
CA ARG A 193 16.19 17.49 -6.97
C ARG A 193 16.82 17.95 -8.25
N GLN A 194 16.16 18.85 -8.99
CA GLN A 194 16.72 19.42 -10.21
C GLN A 194 18.06 20.10 -9.94
N ASP A 195 18.21 20.77 -8.79
CA ASP A 195 19.44 21.45 -8.38
C ASP A 195 20.56 20.46 -7.98
N GLN A 196 20.25 19.18 -7.68
CA GLN A 196 21.27 18.15 -7.37
C GLN A 196 21.74 17.39 -8.61
N ASP A 197 20.98 17.42 -9.70
CA ASP A 197 21.30 16.73 -10.97
C ASP A 197 22.19 17.62 -11.90
N VAL A 198 22.55 18.83 -11.47
CA VAL A 198 23.47 19.77 -12.15
C VAL A 198 24.85 19.73 -11.51
#